data_584062c18c50a3306efc2d711cb1b511
#
_entry.id   584062c18c50a3306efc2d711cb1b511
#
_cell.length_a   1.000
_cell.length_b   1.000
_cell.length_c   1.000
_cell.angle_alpha   90.00
_cell.angle_beta   90.00
_cell.angle_gamma   90.00
#
_symmetry.space_group_name_H-M   'P 1'
#
loop_
_entity.id
_entity.type
_entity.pdbx_description
1 polymer ?
#
loop_
_entity_poly.entity_id
_entity_poly.type
_entity_poly.pdbx_seq_one_letter_code
_entity_poly.pdbx_strand_id
1 'polypeptide(L)'
;SWNVKSSANTTDGGAVADNHNANAQNIADGKGVEFQSGKNLVVKQTNDTTNGNATVEFSLSDNITAGKDGANGKDGSVGATGKDGSSVVLNGKDGSIGMTGPKGQDGKDGINGRDGANISMTSAKGEQVLINRDPAHSADTDKAERIVYVPKDASGNPIQDANGKNIVREVATMDDGLKFGGDMGT
;
A
#
# COMPACT_ATOMS: atom_id res chain seq x y z
N SER A 1 -36.74 27.17 3.87
CA SER A 1 -35.36 26.92 4.37
C SER A 1 -35.23 25.48 4.93
N TRP A 2 -34.06 24.95 4.94
CA TRP A 2 -33.72 23.61 5.44
C TRP A 2 -32.28 23.59 6.01
N ASN A 3 -31.93 22.58 6.79
CA ASN A 3 -30.61 22.48 7.37
C ASN A 3 -29.79 21.40 6.66
N VAL A 4 -28.51 21.69 6.41
CA VAL A 4 -27.52 20.72 5.97
C VAL A 4 -26.54 20.41 7.11
N LYS A 5 -26.23 19.14 7.28
CA LYS A 5 -25.21 18.64 8.21
C LYS A 5 -24.53 17.44 7.59
N SER A 6 -23.24 17.30 7.79
CA SER A 6 -22.48 16.13 7.39
C SER A 6 -21.74 15.50 8.58
N SER A 7 -21.51 14.21 8.51
CA SER A 7 -20.78 13.42 9.53
C SER A 7 -20.16 12.20 8.87
N ALA A 8 -19.25 11.55 9.56
CA ALA A 8 -18.69 10.29 9.12
C ALA A 8 -19.46 9.09 9.66
N ASN A 9 -19.62 8.04 8.85
CA ASN A 9 -20.00 6.73 9.33
C ASN A 9 -18.74 6.00 9.83
N THR A 10 -18.43 6.18 11.10
CA THR A 10 -17.22 5.60 11.71
C THR A 10 -17.29 4.08 11.86
N THR A 11 -18.49 3.50 11.86
CA THR A 11 -18.68 2.04 11.91
C THR A 11 -18.11 1.36 10.67
N ASP A 12 -18.21 2.02 9.50
CA ASP A 12 -17.66 1.52 8.22
C ASP A 12 -16.30 2.16 7.87
N GLY A 13 -15.60 2.70 8.86
CA GLY A 13 -14.29 3.31 8.66
C GLY A 13 -14.31 4.70 8.01
N GLY A 14 -15.47 5.33 7.95
CA GLY A 14 -15.59 6.71 7.47
C GLY A 14 -14.91 7.70 8.40
N ALA A 15 -14.39 8.79 7.84
CA ALA A 15 -13.74 9.86 8.59
C ALA A 15 -14.16 11.23 8.05
N VAL A 16 -14.02 12.26 8.86
CA VAL A 16 -14.13 13.66 8.47
C VAL A 16 -12.75 14.31 8.46
N ALA A 17 -12.61 15.39 7.69
CA ALA A 17 -11.37 16.17 7.69
C ALA A 17 -11.14 16.86 9.05
N ASP A 18 -9.88 17.17 9.38
CA ASP A 18 -9.49 17.80 10.66
C ASP A 18 -10.22 19.16 10.90
N ASN A 19 -10.56 19.88 9.83
CA ASN A 19 -11.27 21.16 9.86
C ASN A 19 -12.76 21.04 9.58
N HIS A 20 -13.34 19.83 9.72
CA HIS A 20 -14.76 19.60 9.47
C HIS A 20 -15.65 20.38 10.44
N ASN A 21 -16.63 21.09 9.88
CA ASN A 21 -17.64 21.75 10.70
C ASN A 21 -18.82 20.80 10.96
N ALA A 22 -18.95 20.35 12.21
CA ALA A 22 -19.99 19.41 12.65
C ALA A 22 -21.34 20.08 12.92
N ASN A 23 -21.46 21.41 12.86
CA ASN A 23 -22.70 22.14 13.09
C ASN A 23 -23.61 22.08 11.87
N ALA A 24 -24.89 22.04 12.11
CA ALA A 24 -25.88 22.20 11.04
C ALA A 24 -25.90 23.65 10.52
N GLN A 25 -25.91 23.80 9.20
CA GLN A 25 -26.01 25.07 8.54
C GLN A 25 -27.44 25.25 8.00
N ASN A 26 -28.12 26.35 8.37
CA ASN A 26 -29.39 26.69 7.77
C ASN A 26 -29.17 27.22 6.34
N ILE A 27 -29.87 26.65 5.39
CA ILE A 27 -29.88 27.06 4.00
C ILE A 27 -31.20 27.88 3.79
N ALA A 28 -31.05 29.19 3.75
CA ALA A 28 -32.16 30.09 3.54
C ALA A 28 -32.68 30.05 2.08
N ASP A 29 -33.87 30.55 1.86
CA ASP A 29 -34.46 30.62 0.51
C ASP A 29 -33.57 31.43 -0.43
N GLY A 30 -33.40 30.95 -1.64
CA GLY A 30 -32.52 31.55 -2.65
C GLY A 30 -31.01 31.27 -2.44
N LYS A 31 -30.64 30.45 -1.43
CA LYS A 31 -29.30 29.97 -1.22
C LYS A 31 -29.19 28.50 -1.65
N GLY A 32 -27.98 28.05 -1.93
CA GLY A 32 -27.68 26.70 -2.39
C GLY A 32 -26.66 26.00 -1.54
N VAL A 33 -26.53 24.70 -1.79
CA VAL A 33 -25.42 23.84 -1.32
C VAL A 33 -24.62 23.46 -2.54
N GLU A 34 -23.31 23.63 -2.45
CA GLU A 34 -22.36 23.17 -3.46
C GLU A 34 -21.76 21.82 -3.05
N PHE A 35 -21.79 20.86 -3.96
CA PHE A 35 -21.14 19.57 -3.80
C PHE A 35 -19.82 19.56 -4.60
N GLN A 36 -18.71 19.39 -3.91
CA GLN A 36 -17.38 19.39 -4.51
C GLN A 36 -16.75 17.99 -4.43
N SER A 37 -16.12 17.55 -5.50
CA SER A 37 -15.29 16.35 -5.47
C SER A 37 -13.96 16.63 -4.79
N GLY A 38 -13.55 15.76 -3.86
CA GLY A 38 -12.21 15.73 -3.32
C GLY A 38 -11.25 14.95 -4.21
N LYS A 39 -10.03 14.73 -3.72
CA LYS A 39 -9.00 13.95 -4.41
C LYS A 39 -9.53 12.55 -4.76
N ASN A 40 -9.19 12.07 -5.96
CA ASN A 40 -9.59 10.76 -6.51
C ASN A 40 -11.08 10.61 -6.83
N LEU A 41 -11.86 11.69 -6.72
CA LEU A 41 -13.28 11.68 -7.08
C LEU A 41 -13.55 12.63 -8.25
N VAL A 42 -14.56 12.27 -9.02
CA VAL A 42 -15.16 13.10 -10.08
C VAL A 42 -16.60 13.34 -9.70
N VAL A 43 -17.09 14.57 -9.85
CA VAL A 43 -18.50 14.91 -9.67
C VAL A 43 -19.10 15.33 -11.01
N LYS A 44 -20.28 14.80 -11.28
CA LYS A 44 -21.10 15.20 -12.44
C LYS A 44 -22.49 15.61 -11.96
N GLN A 45 -22.93 16.79 -12.38
CA GLN A 45 -24.30 17.22 -12.18
C GLN A 45 -25.06 17.19 -13.52
N THR A 46 -26.24 16.63 -13.48
CA THR A 46 -27.18 16.64 -14.61
C THR A 46 -28.48 17.29 -14.15
N ASN A 47 -28.93 18.29 -14.89
CA ASN A 47 -30.16 19.02 -14.58
C ASN A 47 -31.30 18.54 -15.50
N ASP A 48 -32.41 18.17 -14.89
CA ASP A 48 -33.66 17.93 -15.61
C ASP A 48 -34.52 19.20 -15.57
N THR A 49 -34.48 19.96 -16.65
CA THR A 49 -35.21 21.22 -16.76
C THR A 49 -36.71 21.01 -16.92
N THR A 50 -37.17 19.80 -17.24
CA THR A 50 -38.59 19.48 -17.39
C THR A 50 -39.24 19.25 -16.04
N ASN A 51 -38.59 18.54 -15.13
CA ASN A 51 -39.10 18.18 -13.81
C ASN A 51 -38.51 19.02 -12.67
N GLY A 52 -37.54 19.89 -12.98
CA GLY A 52 -36.86 20.71 -11.98
C GLY A 52 -35.93 19.92 -11.03
N ASN A 53 -35.54 18.71 -11.39
CA ASN A 53 -34.66 17.88 -10.59
C ASN A 53 -33.21 17.99 -11.05
N ALA A 54 -32.28 17.79 -10.13
CA ALA A 54 -30.85 17.60 -10.44
C ALA A 54 -30.36 16.28 -9.87
N THR A 55 -29.52 15.60 -10.64
CA THR A 55 -28.76 14.42 -10.18
C THR A 55 -27.33 14.83 -10.00
N VAL A 56 -26.76 14.51 -8.84
CA VAL A 56 -25.34 14.67 -8.55
C VAL A 56 -24.72 13.29 -8.38
N GLU A 57 -23.80 12.95 -9.28
CA GLU A 57 -23.12 11.66 -9.32
C GLU A 57 -21.65 11.84 -8.93
N PHE A 58 -21.18 11.04 -7.97
CA PHE A 58 -19.78 10.94 -7.61
C PHE A 58 -19.23 9.61 -8.10
N SER A 59 -18.10 9.65 -8.78
CA SER A 59 -17.38 8.47 -9.25
C SER A 59 -15.90 8.54 -8.87
N LEU A 60 -15.21 7.40 -8.91
CA LEU A 60 -13.75 7.37 -8.79
C LEU A 60 -13.14 7.94 -10.09
N SER A 61 -12.02 8.65 -9.96
CA SER A 61 -11.23 9.04 -11.12
C SER A 61 -10.51 7.84 -11.72
N ASP A 62 -10.15 7.92 -13.02
CA ASP A 62 -9.40 6.87 -13.71
C ASP A 62 -8.03 6.60 -13.09
N ASN A 63 -7.44 7.63 -12.47
CA ASN A 63 -6.18 7.53 -11.73
C ASN A 63 -6.44 7.80 -10.25
N ILE A 64 -6.12 6.82 -9.40
CA ILE A 64 -6.25 6.91 -7.95
C ILE A 64 -4.85 7.00 -7.34
N THR A 65 -4.60 8.04 -6.54
CA THR A 65 -3.33 8.25 -5.84
C THR A 65 -3.56 8.42 -4.36
N ALA A 66 -2.99 7.55 -3.54
CA ALA A 66 -2.93 7.73 -2.09
C ALA A 66 -1.67 8.54 -1.72
N GLY A 67 -1.78 9.36 -0.67
CA GLY A 67 -0.67 10.21 -0.22
C GLY A 67 -0.58 11.54 -0.96
N LYS A 68 0.49 12.28 -0.72
CA LYS A 68 0.78 13.59 -1.30
C LYS A 68 2.27 13.86 -1.25
N ASP A 69 2.85 14.30 -2.36
CA ASP A 69 4.26 14.73 -2.44
C ASP A 69 4.47 16.16 -1.98
N GLY A 70 5.73 16.53 -1.86
CA GLY A 70 6.19 17.88 -1.54
C GLY A 70 6.45 18.11 -0.06
N ALA A 71 6.81 19.34 0.29
CA ALA A 71 7.23 19.73 1.65
C ALA A 71 6.18 19.46 2.75
N ASN A 72 4.88 19.47 2.38
CA ASN A 72 3.76 19.12 3.26
C ASN A 72 3.12 17.79 2.83
N GLY A 73 3.90 16.91 2.23
CA GLY A 73 3.46 15.61 1.76
C GLY A 73 3.11 14.65 2.90
N LYS A 74 2.29 13.66 2.58
CA LYS A 74 1.97 12.54 3.48
C LYS A 74 2.15 11.24 2.72
N ASP A 75 2.83 10.29 3.34
CA ASP A 75 2.95 8.94 2.81
C ASP A 75 1.55 8.32 2.64
N GLY A 76 1.30 7.80 1.45
CA GLY A 76 0.05 7.09 1.15
C GLY A 76 0.26 5.60 1.12
N SER A 77 -0.81 4.86 1.39
CA SER A 77 -0.83 3.42 1.19
C SER A 77 -2.18 2.97 0.67
N VAL A 78 -2.18 1.89 -0.11
CA VAL A 78 -3.40 1.23 -0.58
C VAL A 78 -3.25 -0.25 -0.29
N GLY A 79 -4.22 -0.85 0.38
CA GLY A 79 -4.13 -2.24 0.78
C GLY A 79 -5.46 -2.97 0.78
N ALA A 80 -5.36 -4.29 0.75
CA ALA A 80 -6.46 -5.20 0.99
C ALA A 80 -6.13 -6.08 2.19
N THR A 81 -7.07 -6.26 3.11
CA THR A 81 -6.90 -7.06 4.32
C THR A 81 -7.89 -8.20 4.33
N GLY A 82 -7.41 -9.41 4.53
CA GLY A 82 -8.24 -10.59 4.73
C GLY A 82 -8.77 -10.66 6.17
N LYS A 83 -9.87 -11.37 6.34
CA LYS A 83 -10.52 -11.59 7.64
C LYS A 83 -9.62 -12.29 8.67
N ASP A 84 -8.66 -13.08 8.20
CA ASP A 84 -7.69 -13.85 9.00
C ASP A 84 -6.38 -13.08 9.27
N GLY A 85 -6.32 -11.78 8.95
CA GLY A 85 -5.16 -10.93 9.13
C GLY A 85 -4.16 -10.96 7.98
N SER A 86 -4.43 -11.71 6.91
CA SER A 86 -3.64 -11.60 5.68
C SER A 86 -3.79 -10.21 5.05
N SER A 87 -2.77 -9.73 4.35
CA SER A 87 -2.85 -8.43 3.69
C SER A 87 -1.87 -8.29 2.53
N VAL A 88 -2.22 -7.40 1.60
CA VAL A 88 -1.31 -6.85 0.58
C VAL A 88 -1.38 -5.34 0.67
N VAL A 89 -0.24 -4.66 0.71
CA VAL A 89 -0.15 -3.20 0.83
C VAL A 89 0.81 -2.65 -0.21
N LEU A 90 0.36 -1.65 -0.97
CA LEU A 90 1.21 -0.78 -1.78
C LEU A 90 1.64 0.39 -0.88
N ASN A 91 2.93 0.53 -0.62
CA ASN A 91 3.45 1.50 0.34
C ASN A 91 4.14 2.67 -0.39
N GLY A 92 3.55 3.85 -0.31
CA GLY A 92 4.09 5.07 -0.92
C GLY A 92 5.28 5.66 -0.19
N LYS A 93 5.57 5.23 1.05
CA LYS A 93 6.70 5.73 1.83
C LYS A 93 8.04 5.31 1.24
N ASP A 94 8.14 4.08 0.80
CA ASP A 94 9.39 3.46 0.34
C ASP A 94 9.27 2.76 -1.02
N GLY A 95 8.08 2.83 -1.65
CA GLY A 95 7.81 2.19 -2.93
C GLY A 95 7.76 0.66 -2.86
N SER A 96 7.55 0.08 -1.68
CA SER A 96 7.49 -1.37 -1.50
C SER A 96 6.08 -1.93 -1.66
N ILE A 97 6.00 -3.23 -1.96
CA ILE A 97 4.79 -4.04 -1.88
C ILE A 97 4.96 -4.98 -0.69
N GLY A 98 4.14 -4.79 0.34
CA GLY A 98 4.10 -5.65 1.52
C GLY A 98 3.05 -6.75 1.36
N MET A 99 3.41 -7.97 1.73
CA MET A 99 2.50 -9.12 1.78
C MET A 99 2.61 -9.78 3.13
N THR A 100 1.48 -10.01 3.78
CA THR A 100 1.39 -10.70 5.08
C THR A 100 0.50 -11.92 4.92
N GLY A 101 1.00 -13.08 5.30
CA GLY A 101 0.20 -14.31 5.33
C GLY A 101 -0.85 -14.31 6.44
N PRO A 102 -1.82 -15.24 6.39
CA PRO A 102 -2.85 -15.36 7.41
C PRO A 102 -2.23 -15.70 8.78
N LYS A 103 -2.90 -15.29 9.84
CA LYS A 103 -2.52 -15.72 11.20
C LYS A 103 -2.65 -17.24 11.31
N GLY A 104 -1.66 -17.85 11.96
CA GLY A 104 -1.74 -19.25 12.35
C GLY A 104 -2.89 -19.47 13.34
N GLN A 105 -3.54 -20.62 13.24
CA GLN A 105 -4.53 -21.03 14.24
C GLN A 105 -3.82 -21.73 15.40
N ASP A 106 -4.31 -21.50 16.62
CA ASP A 106 -3.82 -22.24 17.78
C ASP A 106 -4.09 -23.73 17.61
N GLY A 107 -3.08 -24.54 17.85
CA GLY A 107 -3.20 -25.98 17.79
C GLY A 107 -4.17 -26.52 18.85
N LYS A 108 -4.65 -27.75 18.63
CA LYS A 108 -5.61 -28.43 19.50
C LYS A 108 -5.13 -28.60 20.95
N ASP A 109 -3.81 -28.47 21.19
CA ASP A 109 -3.16 -28.64 22.49
C ASP A 109 -2.67 -27.30 23.09
N GLY A 110 -3.20 -26.18 22.66
CA GLY A 110 -2.86 -24.84 23.20
C GLY A 110 -1.49 -24.30 22.78
N ILE A 111 -0.87 -24.88 21.76
CA ILE A 111 0.33 -24.34 21.14
C ILE A 111 -0.10 -23.29 20.10
N ASN A 112 0.38 -22.06 20.25
CA ASN A 112 0.10 -20.99 19.29
C ASN A 112 0.53 -21.41 17.90
N GLY A 113 -0.37 -21.28 16.92
CA GLY A 113 -0.07 -21.48 15.50
C GLY A 113 0.96 -20.46 15.04
N ARG A 114 1.75 -20.82 14.03
CA ARG A 114 2.66 -19.88 13.37
C ARG A 114 1.88 -19.00 12.43
N ASP A 115 2.12 -17.68 12.53
CA ASP A 115 1.62 -16.75 11.53
C ASP A 115 2.20 -17.06 10.15
N GLY A 116 1.45 -16.72 9.11
CA GLY A 116 1.89 -16.87 7.72
C GLY A 116 3.12 -16.02 7.40
N ALA A 117 3.78 -16.34 6.29
CA ALA A 117 4.98 -15.63 5.86
C ALA A 117 4.71 -14.16 5.56
N ASN A 118 5.64 -13.30 5.95
CA ASN A 118 5.64 -11.88 5.64
C ASN A 118 6.76 -11.56 4.66
N ILE A 119 6.44 -10.79 3.64
CA ILE A 119 7.40 -10.39 2.60
C ILE A 119 7.19 -8.92 2.21
N SER A 120 8.28 -8.20 1.94
CA SER A 120 8.23 -6.87 1.34
C SER A 120 9.10 -6.85 0.10
N MET A 121 8.53 -6.45 -1.04
CA MET A 121 9.23 -6.35 -2.32
C MET A 121 9.43 -4.90 -2.71
N THR A 122 10.61 -4.59 -3.24
CA THR A 122 10.95 -3.27 -3.77
C THR A 122 11.96 -3.39 -4.90
N SER A 123 12.37 -2.28 -5.48
CA SER A 123 13.50 -2.21 -6.41
C SER A 123 14.77 -1.76 -5.70
N ALA A 124 15.92 -2.23 -6.15
CA ALA A 124 17.21 -1.77 -5.69
C ALA A 124 18.22 -1.78 -6.84
N LYS A 125 19.27 -0.99 -6.72
CA LYS A 125 20.36 -0.89 -7.71
C LYS A 125 21.63 -1.49 -7.15
N GLY A 126 22.38 -2.16 -8.04
CA GLY A 126 23.79 -2.50 -7.86
C GLY A 126 24.14 -3.39 -6.71
N GLU A 127 25.29 -3.13 -6.11
CA GLU A 127 25.94 -3.96 -5.10
C GLU A 127 25.11 -4.25 -3.85
N GLN A 128 24.11 -3.42 -3.54
CA GLN A 128 23.26 -3.64 -2.38
C GLN A 128 22.39 -4.90 -2.50
N VAL A 129 22.23 -5.42 -3.70
CA VAL A 129 21.37 -6.55 -4.04
C VAL A 129 22.17 -7.81 -4.29
N LEU A 130 23.43 -7.66 -4.69
CA LEU A 130 24.26 -8.76 -5.15
C LEU A 130 25.02 -9.40 -3.97
N ILE A 131 24.41 -10.39 -3.35
CA ILE A 131 25.08 -11.20 -2.34
C ILE A 131 25.72 -12.39 -3.06
N ASN A 132 27.07 -12.49 -2.98
CA ASN A 132 27.88 -13.60 -3.51
C ASN A 132 28.04 -13.68 -5.04
N ARG A 133 28.15 -12.57 -5.75
CA ARG A 133 28.53 -12.62 -7.17
C ARG A 133 30.01 -12.84 -7.38
N ASP A 134 30.29 -13.59 -8.46
CA ASP A 134 31.64 -13.73 -8.98
C ASP A 134 32.20 -12.35 -9.36
N PRO A 135 33.35 -11.93 -8.78
CA PRO A 135 33.95 -10.63 -9.09
C PRO A 135 34.25 -10.41 -10.57
N ALA A 136 34.37 -11.50 -11.35
CA ALA A 136 34.63 -11.42 -12.80
C ALA A 136 33.43 -10.89 -13.63
N HIS A 137 32.23 -10.88 -13.06
CA HIS A 137 31.00 -10.43 -13.73
C HIS A 137 30.34 -9.21 -13.08
N SER A 138 31.03 -8.56 -12.15
CA SER A 138 30.44 -7.54 -11.29
C SER A 138 30.18 -6.21 -11.99
N ALA A 139 30.97 -5.81 -12.99
CA ALA A 139 31.00 -4.43 -13.46
C ALA A 139 29.73 -3.97 -14.22
N ASP A 140 29.08 -4.86 -14.97
CA ASP A 140 27.92 -4.48 -15.80
C ASP A 140 26.58 -4.80 -15.13
N THR A 141 26.56 -5.74 -14.19
CA THR A 141 25.35 -6.21 -13.51
C THR A 141 25.12 -5.54 -12.18
N ASP A 142 26.15 -4.96 -11.56
CA ASP A 142 26.04 -4.23 -10.30
C ASP A 142 25.20 -2.94 -10.39
N LYS A 143 24.97 -2.47 -11.61
CA LYS A 143 24.14 -1.28 -11.90
C LYS A 143 22.73 -1.63 -12.37
N ALA A 144 22.41 -2.90 -12.58
CA ALA A 144 21.10 -3.31 -13.04
C ALA A 144 20.04 -3.08 -11.93
N GLU A 145 18.89 -2.60 -12.33
CA GLU A 145 17.73 -2.52 -11.45
C GLU A 145 17.13 -3.91 -11.27
N ARG A 146 16.83 -4.29 -10.03
CA ARG A 146 16.35 -5.61 -9.69
C ARG A 146 15.14 -5.56 -8.76
N ILE A 147 14.29 -6.57 -8.87
CA ILE A 147 13.27 -6.85 -7.86
C ILE A 147 13.96 -7.57 -6.70
N VAL A 148 13.81 -7.04 -5.50
CA VAL A 148 14.36 -7.62 -4.29
C VAL A 148 13.28 -7.78 -3.24
N TYR A 149 13.51 -8.70 -2.29
CA TYR A 149 12.65 -8.83 -1.12
C TYR A 149 13.49 -8.97 0.14
N VAL A 150 12.92 -8.49 1.23
CA VAL A 150 13.48 -8.64 2.57
C VAL A 150 12.66 -9.70 3.30
N PRO A 151 13.23 -10.88 3.61
CA PRO A 151 12.55 -11.89 4.41
C PRO A 151 12.31 -11.35 5.82
N LYS A 152 11.14 -11.68 6.39
CA LYS A 152 10.75 -11.26 7.73
C LYS A 152 10.50 -12.48 8.61
N ASP A 153 10.73 -12.31 9.92
CA ASP A 153 10.38 -13.31 10.91
C ASP A 153 8.84 -13.37 11.16
N ALA A 154 8.40 -14.29 12.00
CA ALA A 154 6.99 -14.47 12.35
C ALA A 154 6.35 -13.22 13.01
N SER A 155 7.16 -12.31 13.56
CA SER A 155 6.71 -11.05 14.16
C SER A 155 6.70 -9.89 13.16
N GLY A 156 7.08 -10.14 11.88
CA GLY A 156 7.13 -9.13 10.83
C GLY A 156 8.40 -8.28 10.83
N ASN A 157 9.42 -8.63 11.64
CA ASN A 157 10.69 -7.92 11.63
C ASN A 157 11.61 -8.45 10.52
N PRO A 158 12.40 -7.58 9.86
CA PRO A 158 13.41 -8.02 8.90
C PRO A 158 14.39 -9.01 9.53
N ILE A 159 14.65 -10.10 8.84
CA ILE A 159 15.72 -11.03 9.26
C ILE A 159 17.07 -10.35 8.99
N GLN A 160 17.95 -10.38 9.99
CA GLN A 160 19.26 -9.73 9.94
C GLN A 160 20.39 -10.76 9.89
N ASP A 161 21.51 -10.37 9.31
CA ASP A 161 22.75 -11.12 9.36
C ASP A 161 23.45 -10.95 10.72
N ALA A 162 24.61 -11.61 10.89
CA ALA A 162 25.41 -11.54 12.11
C ALA A 162 25.91 -10.12 12.47
N ASN A 163 25.88 -9.19 11.53
CA ASN A 163 26.29 -7.80 11.72
C ASN A 163 25.11 -6.85 11.97
N GLY A 164 23.89 -7.39 12.10
CA GLY A 164 22.67 -6.61 12.30
C GLY A 164 22.12 -5.93 11.03
N LYS A 165 22.63 -6.29 9.85
CA LYS A 165 22.14 -5.77 8.57
C LYS A 165 21.00 -6.64 8.04
N ASN A 166 19.95 -6.02 7.53
CA ASN A 166 18.83 -6.74 6.92
C ASN A 166 19.30 -7.61 5.75
N ILE A 167 18.87 -8.86 5.76
CA ILE A 167 19.09 -9.76 4.63
C ILE A 167 18.21 -9.30 3.48
N VAL A 168 18.80 -9.09 2.31
CA VAL A 168 18.10 -8.77 1.06
C VAL A 168 18.31 -9.91 0.09
N ARG A 169 17.25 -10.38 -0.54
CA ARG A 169 17.29 -11.41 -1.57
C ARG A 169 16.83 -10.84 -2.89
N GLU A 170 17.57 -11.11 -3.95
CA GLU A 170 17.21 -10.69 -5.30
C GLU A 170 16.43 -11.78 -6.05
N VAL A 171 15.57 -11.36 -6.96
CA VAL A 171 14.91 -12.24 -7.91
C VAL A 171 15.83 -12.40 -9.11
N ALA A 172 16.30 -13.62 -9.36
CA ALA A 172 17.15 -13.92 -10.51
C ALA A 172 16.32 -13.85 -11.81
N THR A 173 16.94 -13.34 -12.85
CA THR A 173 16.41 -13.36 -14.21
C THR A 173 17.16 -14.38 -15.07
N MET A 174 16.65 -14.67 -16.27
CA MET A 174 17.32 -15.59 -17.22
C MET A 174 18.71 -15.09 -17.64
N ASP A 175 18.90 -13.77 -17.62
CA ASP A 175 20.18 -13.15 -18.00
C ASP A 175 21.27 -13.31 -16.93
N ASP A 176 20.90 -13.68 -15.69
CA ASP A 176 21.87 -13.89 -14.60
C ASP A 176 22.62 -15.22 -14.71
N GLY A 177 22.15 -16.14 -15.53
CA GLY A 177 22.67 -17.49 -15.63
C GLY A 177 22.39 -18.34 -14.40
N LEU A 178 22.59 -19.65 -14.52
CA LEU A 178 22.49 -20.60 -13.44
C LEU A 178 23.89 -21.07 -13.05
N LYS A 179 24.34 -20.77 -11.83
CA LYS A 179 25.54 -21.34 -11.25
C LYS A 179 25.15 -22.54 -10.39
N PHE A 180 25.38 -23.73 -10.88
CA PHE A 180 25.25 -24.94 -10.06
C PHE A 180 26.51 -25.06 -9.21
N GLY A 181 26.38 -24.91 -7.89
CA GLY A 181 27.39 -25.34 -6.94
C GLY A 181 27.42 -26.86 -6.91
N GLY A 182 28.33 -27.47 -7.62
CA GLY A 182 28.63 -28.88 -7.42
C GLY A 182 29.40 -29.05 -6.14
N ASP A 183 29.03 -30.09 -5.36
CA ASP A 183 29.92 -30.65 -4.35
C ASP A 183 31.18 -31.12 -5.07
N MET A 184 32.29 -30.45 -4.81
CA MET A 184 33.61 -30.96 -5.20
C MET A 184 33.96 -32.03 -4.20
N GLY A 185 33.37 -33.22 -4.38
CA GLY A 185 33.79 -34.41 -3.72
C GLY A 185 35.28 -34.63 -3.96
N THR A 186 36.04 -34.68 -2.92
CA THR A 186 37.43 -35.12 -2.89
C THR A 186 37.53 -36.56 -3.35
#